data_3452c2049db47928a2f5ba89514bad78
#
_entry.id   3452c2049db47928a2f5ba89514bad78
#
_cell.length_a   1.000
_cell.length_b   1.000
_cell.length_c   1.000
_cell.angle_alpha   90.00
_cell.angle_beta   90.00
_cell.angle_gamma   90.00
#
_symmetry.space_group_name_H-M   'P 1'
#
loop_
_entity.id
_entity.type
_entity.pdbx_description
1 polymer ?
#
loop_
_entity_poly.entity_id
_entity_poly.type
_entity_poly.pdbx_seq_one_letter_code
_entity_poly.pdbx_strand_id
1 'polypeptide(L)'
;MELLEIAKKRHSVRKYTGKEIEQEKLDKILEAAHVAPTAANMQPVRLIVVKSKEGLEKVGKAANIYQAPAAIVVCANKTKAWKRPFDGKITTDIDASILTDHMMLEATELGLGSVWIC
;
A
#
# COMPACT_ATOMS: atom_id res chain seq x y z
N MET A 1 7.47 7.73 17.30
CA MET A 1 7.07 9.01 16.65
C MET A 1 5.56 9.14 16.75
N GLU A 2 5.06 10.32 17.07
CA GLU A 2 3.62 10.54 17.13
C GLU A 2 3.00 10.56 15.73
N LEU A 3 1.74 10.17 15.63
CA LEU A 3 1.06 10.06 14.34
C LEU A 3 1.10 11.33 13.50
N LEU A 4 0.88 12.50 14.12
CA LEU A 4 0.91 13.76 13.39
C LEU A 4 2.29 14.05 12.81
N GLU A 5 3.35 13.73 13.53
CA GLU A 5 4.74 13.86 13.03
C GLU A 5 4.98 12.95 11.85
N ILE A 6 4.52 11.70 11.92
CA ILE A 6 4.61 10.74 10.83
C ILE A 6 3.88 11.27 9.60
N ALA A 7 2.66 11.74 9.78
CA ALA A 7 1.84 12.28 8.71
C ALA A 7 2.51 13.48 8.01
N LYS A 8 3.15 14.36 8.79
CA LYS A 8 3.89 15.51 8.25
C LYS A 8 5.15 15.09 7.51
N LYS A 9 5.83 14.05 7.99
CA LYS A 9 7.09 13.55 7.42
C LYS A 9 6.88 12.76 6.13
N ARG A 10 5.77 12.04 6.01
CA ARG A 10 5.47 11.27 4.81
C ARG A 10 5.41 12.18 3.58
N HIS A 11 6.15 11.82 2.56
CA HIS A 11 6.11 12.49 1.27
C HIS A 11 6.39 11.47 0.16
N SER A 12 6.06 11.81 -1.07
CA SER A 12 6.34 10.93 -2.21
C SER A 12 7.83 10.87 -2.50
N VAL A 13 8.40 9.67 -2.40
CA VAL A 13 9.82 9.42 -2.63
C VAL A 13 9.98 8.72 -3.99
N ARG A 14 10.78 9.30 -4.87
CA ARG A 14 10.97 8.81 -6.23
C ARG A 14 12.44 8.45 -6.54
N LYS A 15 13.25 8.29 -5.51
CA LYS A 15 14.65 7.85 -5.62
C LYS A 15 15.00 6.99 -4.41
N TYR A 16 15.48 5.80 -4.64
CA TYR A 16 15.74 4.80 -3.61
C TYR A 16 17.19 4.35 -3.64
N THR A 17 17.68 3.84 -2.51
CA THR A 17 19.07 3.38 -2.40
C THR A 17 19.33 2.03 -3.05
N GLY A 18 18.27 1.27 -3.36
CA GLY A 18 18.40 -0.11 -3.85
C GLY A 18 18.61 -1.14 -2.75
N LYS A 19 18.74 -0.72 -1.50
CA LYS A 19 18.87 -1.62 -0.37
C LYS A 19 17.56 -2.41 -0.17
N GLU A 20 17.67 -3.72 0.02
CA GLU A 20 16.51 -4.56 0.31
C GLU A 20 15.82 -4.13 1.61
N ILE A 21 14.49 -4.28 1.63
CA ILE A 21 13.69 -4.01 2.82
C ILE A 21 13.82 -5.22 3.76
N GLU A 22 14.17 -4.97 5.01
CA GLU A 22 14.21 -6.00 6.03
C GLU A 22 12.83 -6.64 6.20
N GLN A 23 12.77 -7.97 6.29
CA GLN A 23 11.49 -8.69 6.38
C GLN A 23 10.66 -8.22 7.58
N GLU A 24 11.30 -7.93 8.69
CA GLU A 24 10.61 -7.43 9.90
C GLU A 24 9.86 -6.12 9.62
N LYS A 25 10.48 -5.21 8.86
CA LYS A 25 9.84 -3.94 8.49
C LYS A 25 8.68 -4.17 7.53
N LEU A 26 8.87 -5.05 6.55
CA LEU A 26 7.80 -5.40 5.62
C LEU A 26 6.61 -6.00 6.34
N ASP A 27 6.84 -6.88 7.30
CA ASP A 27 5.78 -7.49 8.10
C ASP A 27 4.96 -6.43 8.85
N LYS A 28 5.61 -5.41 9.39
CA LYS A 28 4.91 -4.30 10.06
C LYS A 28 4.07 -3.47 9.11
N ILE A 29 4.57 -3.24 7.90
CA ILE A 29 3.81 -2.53 6.86
C ILE A 29 2.55 -3.32 6.49
N LEU A 30 2.67 -4.62 6.32
CA LEU A 30 1.53 -5.49 6.00
C LEU A 30 0.54 -5.56 7.17
N GLU A 31 1.03 -5.55 8.40
CA GLU A 31 0.17 -5.51 9.58
C GLU A 31 -0.62 -4.20 9.65
N ALA A 32 0.00 -3.07 9.30
CA ALA A 32 -0.70 -1.79 9.24
C ALA A 32 -1.87 -1.84 8.25
N ALA A 33 -1.69 -2.48 7.10
CA ALA A 33 -2.78 -2.71 6.16
C ALA A 33 -3.86 -3.62 6.76
N HIS A 34 -3.45 -4.67 7.47
CA HIS A 34 -4.38 -5.64 8.05
C HIS A 34 -5.32 -5.03 9.09
N VAL A 35 -4.84 -4.05 9.86
CA VAL A 35 -5.64 -3.39 10.91
C VAL A 35 -6.43 -2.19 10.38
N ALA A 36 -6.25 -1.81 9.12
CA ALA A 36 -6.96 -0.67 8.54
C ALA A 36 -8.45 -0.98 8.37
N PRO A 37 -9.33 0.02 8.57
CA PRO A 37 -10.77 -0.19 8.40
C PRO A 37 -11.14 -0.34 6.92
N THR A 38 -12.22 -1.08 6.68
CA THR A 38 -12.88 -1.14 5.37
C THR A 38 -14.38 -0.98 5.56
N ALA A 39 -15.09 -0.55 4.52
CA ALA A 39 -16.53 -0.34 4.59
C ALA A 39 -17.23 -1.65 4.98
N ALA A 40 -18.07 -1.59 6.02
CA ALA A 40 -18.79 -2.73 6.60
C ALA A 40 -17.86 -3.90 6.98
N ASN A 41 -16.58 -3.63 7.17
CA ASN A 41 -15.55 -4.64 7.47
C ASN A 41 -15.52 -5.81 6.47
N MET A 42 -15.82 -5.52 5.21
CA MET A 42 -15.85 -6.53 4.16
C MET A 42 -14.47 -7.05 3.77
N GLN A 43 -13.42 -6.27 4.03
CA GLN A 43 -12.03 -6.66 3.80
C GLN A 43 -11.77 -7.19 2.38
N PRO A 44 -12.12 -6.39 1.34
CA PRO A 44 -12.06 -6.87 -0.05
C PRO A 44 -10.67 -6.76 -0.67
N VAL A 45 -9.67 -6.25 0.06
CA VAL A 45 -8.36 -5.91 -0.48
C VAL A 45 -7.41 -7.09 -0.38
N ARG A 46 -6.65 -7.32 -1.44
CA ARG A 46 -5.54 -8.28 -1.50
C ARG A 46 -4.26 -7.53 -1.84
N LEU A 47 -3.19 -7.92 -1.19
CA LEU A 47 -1.87 -7.32 -1.40
C LEU A 47 -0.95 -8.34 -2.06
N ILE A 48 -0.26 -7.92 -3.12
CA ILE A 48 0.77 -8.72 -3.77
C ILE A 48 2.09 -8.03 -3.51
N VAL A 49 2.95 -8.68 -2.72
CA VAL A 49 4.29 -8.16 -2.42
C VAL A 49 5.25 -8.64 -3.50
N VAL A 50 5.92 -7.70 -4.16
CA VAL A 50 6.84 -7.97 -5.25
C VAL A 50 8.24 -7.53 -4.84
N LYS A 51 9.17 -8.48 -4.72
CA LYS A 51 10.57 -8.25 -4.35
C LYS A 51 11.55 -8.87 -5.33
N SER A 52 11.13 -9.87 -6.10
CA SER A 52 12.02 -10.52 -7.05
C SER A 52 12.35 -9.59 -8.21
N LYS A 53 13.55 -9.74 -8.76
CA LYS A 53 13.97 -8.97 -9.93
C LYS A 53 12.99 -9.15 -11.09
N GLU A 54 12.58 -10.39 -11.35
CA GLU A 54 11.63 -10.70 -12.41
C GLU A 54 10.26 -10.03 -12.16
N GLY A 55 9.76 -10.11 -10.94
CA GLY A 55 8.48 -9.49 -10.58
C GLY A 55 8.52 -7.98 -10.70
N LEU A 56 9.59 -7.35 -10.24
CA LEU A 56 9.76 -5.89 -10.34
C LEU A 56 9.85 -5.44 -11.80
N GLU A 57 10.50 -6.21 -12.66
CA GLU A 57 10.56 -5.91 -14.09
C GLU A 57 9.15 -5.95 -14.71
N LYS A 58 8.34 -6.92 -14.31
CA LYS A 58 6.95 -7.03 -14.80
C LYS A 58 6.10 -5.85 -14.35
N VAL A 59 6.18 -5.48 -13.07
CA VAL A 59 5.45 -4.32 -12.55
C VAL A 59 5.92 -3.04 -13.24
N GLY A 60 7.21 -2.92 -13.49
CA GLY A 60 7.82 -1.77 -14.16
C GLY A 60 7.32 -1.56 -15.60
N LYS A 61 6.77 -2.58 -16.25
CA LYS A 61 6.15 -2.46 -17.57
C LYS A 61 4.80 -1.74 -17.51
N ALA A 62 4.12 -1.82 -16.37
CA ALA A 62 2.79 -1.23 -16.17
C ALA A 62 2.87 0.16 -15.55
N ALA A 63 3.90 0.44 -14.76
CA ALA A 63 4.04 1.70 -14.04
C ALA A 63 5.52 2.00 -13.77
N ASN A 64 5.86 3.28 -13.70
CA ASN A 64 7.20 3.65 -13.27
C ASN A 64 7.32 3.48 -11.76
N ILE A 65 8.10 2.51 -11.32
CA ILE A 65 8.34 2.24 -9.90
C ILE A 65 9.67 2.83 -9.40
N TYR A 66 10.31 3.66 -10.20
CA TYR A 66 11.54 4.39 -9.81
C TYR A 66 12.67 3.49 -9.33
N GLN A 67 12.78 2.28 -9.87
CA GLN A 67 13.77 1.28 -9.48
C GLN A 67 13.74 0.92 -7.99
N ALA A 68 12.56 0.99 -7.38
CA ALA A 68 12.41 0.61 -5.98
C ALA A 68 12.72 -0.88 -5.77
N PRO A 69 13.29 -1.27 -4.62
CA PRO A 69 13.64 -2.66 -4.34
C PRO A 69 12.42 -3.53 -4.00
N ALA A 70 11.26 -2.92 -3.81
CA ALA A 70 10.02 -3.65 -3.57
C ALA A 70 8.83 -2.82 -4.03
N ALA A 71 7.76 -3.52 -4.39
CA ALA A 71 6.47 -2.91 -4.71
C ALA A 71 5.35 -3.74 -4.08
N ILE A 72 4.29 -3.08 -3.67
CA ILE A 72 3.09 -3.75 -3.19
C ILE A 72 1.95 -3.38 -4.13
N VAL A 73 1.40 -4.39 -4.80
CA VAL A 73 0.25 -4.20 -5.68
C VAL A 73 -1.01 -4.35 -4.83
N VAL A 74 -1.80 -3.28 -4.77
CA VAL A 74 -3.02 -3.25 -3.97
C VAL A 74 -4.20 -3.55 -4.89
N CYS A 75 -4.86 -4.68 -4.65
CA CYS A 75 -5.99 -5.15 -5.45
C CYS A 75 -7.25 -5.18 -4.60
N ALA A 76 -8.39 -4.88 -5.19
CA ALA A 76 -9.67 -4.96 -4.50
C ALA A 76 -10.68 -5.78 -5.29
N ASN A 77 -11.40 -6.67 -4.60
CA ASN A 77 -12.40 -7.56 -5.19
C ASN A 77 -13.76 -6.87 -5.22
N LYS A 78 -14.25 -6.52 -6.40
CA LYS A 78 -15.52 -5.84 -6.61
C LYS A 78 -16.72 -6.62 -6.06
N THR A 79 -16.67 -7.94 -6.10
CA THR A 79 -17.78 -8.78 -5.65
C THR A 79 -17.82 -8.92 -4.14
N LYS A 80 -16.70 -8.70 -3.45
CA LYS A 80 -16.60 -8.80 -2.00
C LYS A 80 -16.77 -7.45 -1.29
N ALA A 81 -16.47 -6.35 -1.96
CA ALA A 81 -16.55 -5.01 -1.37
C ALA A 81 -18.00 -4.62 -1.05
N TRP A 82 -18.14 -3.75 -0.07
CA TRP A 82 -19.47 -3.21 0.29
C TRP A 82 -20.04 -2.39 -0.87
N LYS A 83 -21.32 -2.58 -1.09
CA LYS A 83 -22.07 -1.86 -2.09
C LYS A 83 -23.12 -0.98 -1.39
N ARG A 84 -23.02 0.31 -1.60
CA ARG A 84 -23.93 1.27 -0.94
C ARG A 84 -25.36 1.11 -1.48
N PRO A 85 -26.36 0.85 -0.59
CA PRO A 85 -27.69 0.52 -1.06
C PRO A 85 -28.41 1.60 -1.88
N PHE A 86 -28.22 2.87 -1.53
CA PHE A 86 -29.03 3.91 -2.15
C PHE A 86 -28.56 4.31 -3.57
N ASP A 87 -27.32 4.07 -3.95
CA ASP A 87 -26.83 4.43 -5.27
C ASP A 87 -25.97 3.36 -5.96
N GLY A 88 -25.73 2.25 -5.26
CA GLY A 88 -24.96 1.14 -5.81
C GLY A 88 -23.44 1.36 -5.89
N LYS A 89 -22.92 2.43 -5.27
CA LYS A 89 -21.47 2.67 -5.28
C LYS A 89 -20.73 1.53 -4.56
N ILE A 90 -19.72 0.98 -5.22
CA ILE A 90 -18.84 -0.05 -4.66
C ILE A 90 -17.62 0.61 -4.05
N THR A 91 -17.23 0.20 -2.84
CA THR A 91 -16.18 0.87 -2.07
C THR A 91 -14.77 0.34 -2.30
N THR A 92 -14.52 -0.33 -3.43
CA THR A 92 -13.20 -0.91 -3.73
C THR A 92 -12.07 0.12 -3.66
N ASP A 93 -12.22 1.25 -4.33
CA ASP A 93 -11.19 2.27 -4.37
C ASP A 93 -11.00 2.93 -3.00
N ILE A 94 -12.08 3.12 -2.27
CA ILE A 94 -12.04 3.70 -0.93
C ILE A 94 -11.26 2.77 0.00
N ASP A 95 -11.62 1.50 0.04
CA ASP A 95 -10.97 0.52 0.93
C ASP A 95 -9.50 0.34 0.57
N ALA A 96 -9.18 0.22 -0.71
CA ALA A 96 -7.80 0.10 -1.18
C ALA A 96 -6.97 1.33 -0.81
N SER A 97 -7.54 2.52 -0.90
CA SER A 97 -6.87 3.78 -0.56
C SER A 97 -6.56 3.87 0.93
N ILE A 98 -7.49 3.44 1.78
CA ILE A 98 -7.28 3.44 3.23
C ILE A 98 -6.11 2.52 3.60
N LEU A 99 -6.08 1.30 3.08
CA LEU A 99 -4.98 0.37 3.36
C LEU A 99 -3.65 0.91 2.85
N THR A 100 -3.64 1.50 1.66
CA THR A 100 -2.43 2.09 1.08
C THR A 100 -1.88 3.20 1.96
N ASP A 101 -2.74 4.09 2.44
CA ASP A 101 -2.31 5.19 3.31
C ASP A 101 -1.73 4.66 4.63
N HIS A 102 -2.35 3.67 5.24
CA HIS A 102 -1.83 3.02 6.46
C HIS A 102 -0.44 2.44 6.24
N MET A 103 -0.21 1.78 5.11
CA MET A 103 1.09 1.22 4.78
C MET A 103 2.15 2.30 4.57
N MET A 104 1.81 3.40 3.93
CA MET A 104 2.73 4.52 3.71
C MET A 104 3.12 5.20 5.01
N LEU A 105 2.18 5.38 5.93
CA LEU A 105 2.47 5.95 7.25
C LEU A 105 3.40 5.03 8.05
N GLU A 106 3.14 3.72 8.05
CA GLU A 106 4.02 2.77 8.74
C GLU A 106 5.41 2.72 8.12
N ALA A 107 5.50 2.75 6.79
CA ALA A 107 6.79 2.83 6.10
C ALA A 107 7.59 4.06 6.56
N THR A 108 6.94 5.20 6.70
CA THR A 108 7.56 6.43 7.19
C THR A 108 8.06 6.27 8.62
N GLU A 109 7.27 5.67 9.51
CA GLU A 109 7.68 5.38 10.88
C GLU A 109 8.95 4.53 10.92
N LEU A 110 9.06 3.58 9.99
CA LEU A 110 10.20 2.67 9.90
C LEU A 110 11.42 3.25 9.17
N GLY A 111 11.35 4.50 8.75
CA GLY A 111 12.44 5.17 8.04
C GLY A 111 12.52 4.82 6.56
N LEU A 112 11.47 4.26 5.98
CA LEU A 112 11.40 3.89 4.57
C LEU A 112 10.67 4.95 3.75
N GLY A 113 11.15 5.17 2.52
CA GLY A 113 10.44 6.00 1.56
C GLY A 113 9.37 5.21 0.82
N SER A 114 8.35 5.89 0.38
CA SER A 114 7.28 5.29 -0.42
C SER A 114 6.69 6.29 -1.40
N VAL A 115 6.02 5.77 -2.43
CA VAL A 115 5.24 6.58 -3.37
C VAL A 115 4.04 5.77 -3.83
N TRP A 116 2.91 6.44 -3.93
CA TRP A 116 1.67 5.85 -4.42
C TRP A 116 1.58 6.05 -5.93
N ILE A 117 1.45 4.96 -6.66
CA ILE A 117 1.29 4.95 -8.11
C ILE A 117 -0.14 4.48 -8.43
N CYS A 118 -0.85 5.28 -9.19
CA CYS A 118 -2.17 4.89 -9.70
C CYS A 118 -2.05 4.15 -11.02
#